data_ca642fb6f995e8396312b5e9afbccf3d
#
_entry.id   ca642fb6f995e8396312b5e9afbccf3d
#
_cell.length_a   1.000
_cell.length_b   1.000
_cell.length_c   1.000
_cell.angle_alpha   90.00
_cell.angle_beta   90.00
_cell.angle_gamma   90.00
#
_symmetry.space_group_name_H-M   'P 1'
#
loop_
_entity.id
_entity.type
_entity.pdbx_description
1 polymer ?
#
loop_
_entity_poly.entity_id
_entity_poly.type
_entity_poly.pdbx_seq_one_letter_code
_entity_poly.pdbx_strand_id
1 'polypeptide(L)'
;MKKKKFTMNSFFAGIGGFDLAFENAGFATTFQCELNKFCLRILEEHWPTVPRFEDIQSLNVDDVPEATVWCGGFPCQDVSVARGAKGRLGLKGKNSGLFFPFISLIEAKKPPVVLLENVTGLLTSHNGQDFRVILERLTSLGYIVSWRVMNSRFFGAPQSRPRVFICAALNGSISLASLYEKEKGKHVKNIREGFLNISHCIHSGAKVADVAYCLAATSGRHTGTDWSRTYVSYDSAVRRMTPKECEGVQGFPLNWTLPLYSSAKSEDIDSERYHALGNAVAVPVVEWIAKRLHKVLKDSNTNYINTNSNVESMMLDYPDILPDDARTQVLSKLHFDTLDNNKKLRWLSGGVAFGDVCYDFKVPDAPSKPKLEKLISVIEKINIDDRYFISPNAAEGILRRVDSQNRKLFPPLYEALMKLSKKKNVA
;
A
#
# COMPACT_ATOMS: atom_id res chain seq x y z
N MET A 1 -3.11 -25.56 28.31
CA MET A 1 -3.01 -24.08 28.25
C MET A 1 -3.40 -23.64 26.84
N LYS A 2 -4.42 -22.78 26.65
CA LYS A 2 -4.71 -22.17 25.33
C LYS A 2 -3.50 -21.33 24.92
N LYS A 3 -2.89 -21.61 23.75
CA LYS A 3 -1.80 -20.78 23.21
C LYS A 3 -2.29 -19.35 23.13
N LYS A 4 -1.57 -18.40 23.76
CA LYS A 4 -1.90 -16.97 23.68
C LYS A 4 -1.81 -16.54 22.22
N LYS A 5 -2.91 -16.09 21.64
CA LYS A 5 -2.98 -15.60 20.26
C LYS A 5 -2.23 -14.27 20.21
N PHE A 6 -1.37 -14.05 19.22
CA PHE A 6 -0.77 -12.73 19.01
C PHE A 6 -1.85 -11.71 18.69
N THR A 7 -1.68 -10.48 19.16
CA THR A 7 -2.64 -9.39 19.00
C THR A 7 -2.09 -8.27 18.16
N MET A 8 -2.97 -7.52 17.51
CA MET A 8 -2.60 -6.34 16.73
C MET A 8 -3.56 -5.19 16.98
N ASN A 9 -3.03 -3.96 16.96
CA ASN A 9 -3.77 -2.71 16.95
C ASN A 9 -3.58 -2.04 15.59
N SER A 10 -4.66 -1.55 15.02
CA SER A 10 -4.69 -0.91 13.70
C SER A 10 -4.94 0.59 13.84
N PHE A 11 -4.00 1.40 13.34
CA PHE A 11 -4.11 2.85 13.29
C PHE A 11 -4.23 3.31 11.84
N PHE A 12 -5.05 4.33 11.58
CA PHE A 12 -5.42 4.71 10.22
C PHE A 12 -5.99 3.49 9.47
N ALA A 13 -6.88 2.78 10.14
CA ALA A 13 -7.30 1.43 9.78
C ALA A 13 -7.98 1.36 8.40
N GLY A 14 -8.54 2.48 7.90
CA GLY A 14 -9.25 2.51 6.64
C GLY A 14 -10.41 1.53 6.65
N ILE A 15 -10.48 0.69 5.63
CA ILE A 15 -11.48 -0.39 5.53
C ILE A 15 -10.98 -1.73 6.08
N GLY A 16 -9.98 -1.72 6.97
CA GLY A 16 -9.49 -2.92 7.65
C GLY A 16 -8.53 -3.79 6.85
N GLY A 17 -7.74 -3.20 5.95
CA GLY A 17 -6.81 -3.99 5.13
C GLY A 17 -5.68 -4.65 5.94
N PHE A 18 -5.13 -3.98 6.94
CA PHE A 18 -4.21 -4.58 7.90
C PHE A 18 -4.90 -5.64 8.75
N ASP A 19 -6.08 -5.31 9.28
CA ASP A 19 -6.87 -6.17 10.15
C ASP A 19 -7.15 -7.52 9.49
N LEU A 20 -7.71 -7.50 8.27
CA LEU A 20 -8.00 -8.70 7.49
C LEU A 20 -6.73 -9.53 7.24
N ALA A 21 -5.64 -8.89 6.82
CA ALA A 21 -4.40 -9.58 6.49
C ALA A 21 -3.75 -10.25 7.71
N PHE A 22 -3.78 -9.56 8.87
CA PHE A 22 -3.25 -10.10 10.12
C PHE A 22 -4.13 -11.21 10.68
N GLU A 23 -5.45 -11.12 10.60
CA GLU A 23 -6.35 -12.20 11.00
C GLU A 23 -6.16 -13.44 10.15
N ASN A 24 -6.01 -13.30 8.82
CA ASN A 24 -5.64 -14.39 7.91
C ASN A 24 -4.31 -15.06 8.28
N ALA A 25 -3.40 -14.30 8.91
CA ALA A 25 -2.13 -14.82 9.42
C ALA A 25 -2.19 -15.39 10.85
N GLY A 26 -3.34 -15.34 11.51
CA GLY A 26 -3.56 -15.93 12.84
C GLY A 26 -3.42 -14.97 14.03
N PHE A 27 -3.33 -13.66 13.80
CA PHE A 27 -3.43 -12.63 14.84
C PHE A 27 -4.88 -12.37 15.25
N ALA A 28 -5.08 -11.60 16.31
CA ALA A 28 -6.37 -11.04 16.70
C ALA A 28 -6.29 -9.52 16.70
N THR A 29 -7.20 -8.87 16.01
CA THR A 29 -7.38 -7.42 16.09
C THR A 29 -7.97 -7.06 17.46
N THR A 30 -7.34 -6.11 18.16
CA THR A 30 -7.75 -5.71 19.51
C THR A 30 -8.13 -4.24 19.64
N PHE A 31 -7.77 -3.42 18.64
CA PHE A 31 -8.10 -2.00 18.63
C PHE A 31 -8.01 -1.44 17.20
N GLN A 32 -8.86 -0.47 16.89
CA GLN A 32 -8.89 0.23 15.61
C GLN A 32 -9.01 1.75 15.81
N CYS A 33 -8.20 2.54 15.08
CA CYS A 33 -8.32 4.00 15.05
C CYS A 33 -8.50 4.46 13.58
N GLU A 34 -9.63 5.12 13.28
CA GLU A 34 -9.97 5.58 11.93
C GLU A 34 -10.91 6.79 12.00
N LEU A 35 -10.59 7.86 11.26
CA LEU A 35 -11.35 9.10 11.26
C LEU A 35 -12.51 9.11 10.25
N ASN A 36 -12.38 8.39 9.15
CA ASN A 36 -13.34 8.43 8.06
C ASN A 36 -14.63 7.67 8.41
N LYS A 37 -15.75 8.35 8.41
CA LYS A 37 -17.06 7.79 8.81
C LYS A 37 -17.54 6.61 7.94
N PHE A 38 -17.22 6.62 6.64
CA PHE A 38 -17.52 5.48 5.77
C PHE A 38 -16.66 4.26 6.17
N CYS A 39 -15.36 4.46 6.38
CA CYS A 39 -14.46 3.40 6.81
C CYS A 39 -14.87 2.84 8.18
N LEU A 40 -15.27 3.70 9.13
CA LEU A 40 -15.75 3.26 10.45
C LEU A 40 -16.96 2.32 10.34
N ARG A 41 -17.92 2.62 9.47
CA ARG A 41 -19.06 1.72 9.21
C ARG A 41 -18.62 0.35 8.70
N ILE A 42 -17.67 0.32 7.76
CA ILE A 42 -17.13 -0.94 7.24
C ILE A 42 -16.40 -1.73 8.34
N LEU A 43 -15.60 -1.05 9.17
CA LEU A 43 -14.93 -1.67 10.32
C LEU A 43 -15.94 -2.23 11.35
N GLU A 44 -17.02 -1.51 11.59
CA GLU A 44 -18.07 -1.95 12.52
C GLU A 44 -18.77 -3.22 12.05
N GLU A 45 -19.03 -3.34 10.77
CA GLU A 45 -19.64 -4.54 10.19
C GLU A 45 -18.74 -5.77 10.26
N HIS A 46 -17.46 -5.60 9.97
CA HIS A 46 -16.53 -6.73 9.94
C HIS A 46 -15.95 -7.07 11.32
N TRP A 47 -15.85 -6.10 12.24
CA TRP A 47 -15.33 -6.29 13.61
C TRP A 47 -16.25 -5.64 14.66
N PRO A 48 -17.48 -6.09 14.85
CA PRO A 48 -18.46 -5.42 15.71
C PRO A 48 -18.03 -5.31 17.18
N THR A 49 -17.16 -6.21 17.65
CA THR A 49 -16.73 -6.27 19.05
C THR A 49 -15.38 -5.60 19.31
N VAL A 50 -14.68 -5.16 18.28
CA VAL A 50 -13.36 -4.50 18.44
C VAL A 50 -13.57 -3.04 18.83
N PRO A 51 -12.97 -2.55 19.93
CA PRO A 51 -13.03 -1.14 20.31
C PRO A 51 -12.41 -0.24 19.23
N ARG A 52 -13.08 0.87 18.95
CA ARG A 52 -12.67 1.85 17.95
C ARG A 52 -12.55 3.24 18.54
N PHE A 53 -11.63 4.02 17.99
CA PHE A 53 -11.46 5.44 18.29
C PHE A 53 -11.37 6.23 16.97
N GLU A 54 -11.90 7.47 16.97
CA GLU A 54 -11.96 8.23 15.71
C GLU A 54 -10.67 8.99 15.41
N ASP A 55 -10.29 9.92 16.28
CA ASP A 55 -9.20 10.86 16.00
C ASP A 55 -7.96 10.58 16.86
N ILE A 56 -6.90 10.11 16.21
CA ILE A 56 -5.62 9.81 16.87
C ILE A 56 -5.04 11.01 17.65
N GLN A 57 -5.40 12.25 17.28
CA GLN A 57 -4.91 13.45 17.96
C GLN A 57 -5.53 13.65 19.34
N SER A 58 -6.71 13.10 19.56
CA SER A 58 -7.42 13.14 20.84
C SER A 58 -7.39 11.83 21.62
N LEU A 59 -6.73 10.81 21.05
CA LEU A 59 -6.63 9.48 21.65
C LEU A 59 -5.72 9.51 22.89
N ASN A 60 -6.28 9.15 24.05
CA ASN A 60 -5.49 8.98 25.24
C ASN A 60 -4.70 7.67 25.17
N VAL A 61 -3.43 7.69 25.55
CA VAL A 61 -2.56 6.53 25.56
C VAL A 61 -3.12 5.37 26.41
N ASP A 62 -3.81 5.68 27.50
CA ASP A 62 -4.38 4.69 28.41
C ASP A 62 -5.57 3.92 27.78
N ASP A 63 -6.24 4.52 26.81
CA ASP A 63 -7.35 3.87 26.07
C ASP A 63 -6.85 2.88 25.01
N VAL A 64 -5.55 2.85 24.72
CA VAL A 64 -4.98 1.94 23.74
C VAL A 64 -4.54 0.64 24.42
N PRO A 65 -5.16 -0.50 24.11
CA PRO A 65 -4.77 -1.79 24.71
C PRO A 65 -3.37 -2.20 24.24
N GLU A 66 -2.69 -2.98 25.09
CA GLU A 66 -1.44 -3.60 24.68
C GLU A 66 -1.66 -4.60 23.55
N ALA A 67 -0.75 -4.60 22.58
CA ALA A 67 -0.75 -5.56 21.49
C ALA A 67 0.68 -5.92 21.08
N THR A 68 0.83 -7.11 20.49
CA THR A 68 2.13 -7.59 19.99
C THR A 68 2.60 -6.76 18.81
N VAL A 69 1.68 -6.36 17.95
CA VAL A 69 1.98 -5.58 16.73
C VAL A 69 1.06 -4.36 16.64
N TRP A 70 1.65 -3.21 16.35
CA TRP A 70 0.91 -2.01 15.97
C TRP A 70 1.11 -1.75 14.48
N CYS A 71 0.01 -1.60 13.73
CA CYS A 71 0.05 -1.34 12.30
C CYS A 71 -0.50 0.04 11.98
N GLY A 72 0.06 0.70 10.95
CA GLY A 72 -0.46 1.97 10.51
C GLY A 72 -0.03 2.36 9.10
N GLY A 73 -1.01 2.74 8.26
CA GLY A 73 -0.79 3.41 6.99
C GLY A 73 -1.05 4.90 7.15
N PHE A 74 -0.13 5.65 7.78
CA PHE A 74 -0.36 7.08 8.04
C PHE A 74 -0.53 7.87 6.74
N PRO A 75 -1.36 8.94 6.72
CA PRO A 75 -1.71 9.65 5.50
C PRO A 75 -0.50 10.15 4.71
N CYS A 76 -0.48 9.82 3.42
CA CYS A 76 0.60 10.16 2.48
C CYS A 76 0.29 11.37 1.60
N GLN A 77 -0.82 12.08 1.84
CA GLN A 77 -1.32 13.11 0.92
C GLN A 77 -0.32 14.24 0.67
N ASP A 78 0.51 14.56 1.64
CA ASP A 78 1.52 15.63 1.56
C ASP A 78 2.88 15.14 1.04
N VAL A 79 3.10 13.81 0.93
CA VAL A 79 4.33 13.19 0.41
C VAL A 79 4.14 12.52 -0.95
N SER A 80 2.90 12.34 -1.39
CA SER A 80 2.56 11.61 -2.61
C SER A 80 3.00 12.34 -3.89
N VAL A 81 3.61 11.60 -4.82
CA VAL A 81 4.01 12.07 -6.16
C VAL A 81 2.81 12.55 -7.00
N ALA A 82 1.61 12.05 -6.71
CA ALA A 82 0.39 12.42 -7.43
C ALA A 82 0.00 13.91 -7.29
N ARG A 83 0.50 14.60 -6.26
CA ARG A 83 0.27 16.06 -6.07
C ARG A 83 1.22 16.97 -6.85
N GLY A 84 2.22 16.43 -7.55
CA GLY A 84 3.26 17.23 -8.20
C GLY A 84 4.25 17.86 -7.21
N ALA A 85 5.36 18.41 -7.73
CA ALA A 85 6.47 18.91 -6.89
C ALA A 85 6.10 20.13 -6.02
N LYS A 86 5.21 21.02 -6.51
CA LYS A 86 4.83 22.26 -5.84
C LYS A 86 3.82 22.10 -4.67
N GLY A 87 3.17 20.93 -4.55
CA GLY A 87 2.13 20.68 -3.54
C GLY A 87 2.54 19.74 -2.41
N ARG A 88 3.83 19.38 -2.31
CA ARG A 88 4.32 18.44 -1.28
C ARG A 88 4.78 19.20 -0.05
N LEU A 89 4.06 19.08 1.06
CA LEU A 89 4.40 19.65 2.36
C LEU A 89 5.18 18.67 3.26
N GLY A 90 5.33 17.40 2.83
CA GLY A 90 6.00 16.34 3.57
C GLY A 90 5.35 16.08 4.93
N LEU A 91 6.14 15.67 5.92
CA LEU A 91 5.67 15.46 7.30
C LEU A 91 5.20 16.74 8.00
N LYS A 92 5.49 17.95 7.45
CA LYS A 92 4.96 19.23 7.94
C LYS A 92 3.55 19.51 7.46
N GLY A 93 3.02 18.75 6.51
CA GLY A 93 1.64 18.87 6.03
C GLY A 93 0.62 18.42 7.09
N LYS A 94 -0.59 19.02 7.04
CA LYS A 94 -1.66 18.74 8.02
C LYS A 94 -1.97 17.23 8.15
N ASN A 95 -1.98 16.50 7.05
CA ASN A 95 -2.35 15.08 7.06
C ASN A 95 -1.15 14.18 7.38
N SER A 96 0.02 14.43 6.76
CA SER A 96 1.24 13.64 7.04
C SER A 96 1.82 13.92 8.43
N GLY A 97 1.48 15.07 9.04
CA GLY A 97 1.80 15.40 10.42
C GLY A 97 1.16 14.50 11.46
N LEU A 98 0.14 13.69 11.07
CA LEU A 98 -0.47 12.67 11.94
C LEU A 98 0.49 11.52 12.32
N PHE A 99 1.66 11.45 11.67
CA PHE A 99 2.75 10.59 12.13
C PHE A 99 3.21 10.94 13.56
N PHE A 100 3.24 12.24 13.93
CA PHE A 100 3.74 12.65 15.25
C PHE A 100 2.86 12.22 16.43
N PRO A 101 1.53 12.38 16.42
CA PRO A 101 0.69 11.77 17.43
C PRO A 101 0.87 10.24 17.52
N PHE A 102 1.01 9.57 16.38
CA PHE A 102 1.21 8.12 16.37
C PHE A 102 2.56 7.72 17.01
N ILE A 103 3.66 8.39 16.68
CA ILE A 103 4.96 8.09 17.30
C ILE A 103 4.97 8.39 18.80
N SER A 104 4.23 9.39 19.28
CA SER A 104 4.07 9.66 20.72
C SER A 104 3.36 8.53 21.44
N LEU A 105 2.33 7.91 20.85
CA LEU A 105 1.68 6.72 21.39
C LEU A 105 2.64 5.52 21.40
N ILE A 106 3.44 5.33 20.34
CA ILE A 106 4.46 4.27 20.28
C ILE A 106 5.52 4.48 21.37
N GLU A 107 5.97 5.71 21.61
CA GLU A 107 6.93 6.06 22.65
C GLU A 107 6.40 5.68 24.05
N ALA A 108 5.12 5.99 24.32
CA ALA A 108 4.51 5.74 25.61
C ALA A 108 4.27 4.23 25.88
N LYS A 109 3.79 3.48 24.88
CA LYS A 109 3.40 2.06 25.03
C LYS A 109 4.48 1.07 24.63
N LYS A 110 5.45 1.46 23.79
CA LYS A 110 6.55 0.62 23.30
C LYS A 110 6.12 -0.77 22.83
N PRO A 111 5.18 -0.87 21.85
CA PRO A 111 4.77 -2.17 21.33
C PRO A 111 5.98 -2.96 20.80
N PRO A 112 6.02 -4.29 20.96
CA PRO A 112 7.15 -5.11 20.49
C PRO A 112 7.48 -4.94 19.01
N VAL A 113 6.44 -4.74 18.16
CA VAL A 113 6.57 -4.58 16.71
C VAL A 113 5.67 -3.45 16.21
N VAL A 114 6.20 -2.61 15.33
CA VAL A 114 5.46 -1.58 14.59
C VAL A 114 5.63 -1.85 13.10
N LEU A 115 4.53 -1.98 12.36
CA LEU A 115 4.52 -2.12 10.90
C LEU A 115 3.84 -0.92 10.26
N LEU A 116 4.59 -0.14 9.49
CA LEU A 116 4.09 1.03 8.78
C LEU A 116 4.06 0.78 7.27
N GLU A 117 3.09 1.41 6.59
CA GLU A 117 3.04 1.45 5.13
C GLU A 117 2.96 2.88 4.64
N ASN A 118 3.58 3.16 3.49
CA ASN A 118 3.41 4.44 2.81
C ASN A 118 3.73 4.33 1.31
N VAL A 119 3.47 5.41 0.57
CA VAL A 119 3.86 5.52 -0.85
C VAL A 119 5.38 5.63 -0.98
N THR A 120 5.92 5.13 -2.10
CA THR A 120 7.37 5.23 -2.38
C THR A 120 7.89 6.66 -2.51
N GLY A 121 7.00 7.63 -2.72
CA GLY A 121 7.32 9.05 -2.70
C GLY A 121 7.91 9.54 -1.37
N LEU A 122 7.63 8.85 -0.26
CA LEU A 122 8.21 9.13 1.06
C LEU A 122 9.74 9.04 1.05
N LEU A 123 10.31 8.11 0.29
CA LEU A 123 11.77 7.91 0.19
C LEU A 123 12.52 9.09 -0.49
N THR A 124 11.78 10.00 -1.11
CA THR A 124 12.34 11.16 -1.82
C THR A 124 11.76 12.49 -1.36
N SER A 125 10.79 12.44 -0.44
CA SER A 125 10.12 13.65 0.07
C SER A 125 11.13 14.55 0.81
N HIS A 126 11.08 15.86 0.54
CA HIS A 126 12.05 16.85 1.04
C HIS A 126 13.49 16.35 0.95
N ASN A 127 13.89 15.86 -0.23
CA ASN A 127 15.22 15.27 -0.46
C ASN A 127 15.56 14.11 0.49
N GLY A 128 14.56 13.31 0.93
CA GLY A 128 14.74 12.18 1.84
C GLY A 128 14.66 12.51 3.33
N GLN A 129 14.47 13.78 3.70
CA GLN A 129 14.41 14.24 5.08
C GLN A 129 13.23 13.61 5.85
N ASP A 130 12.04 13.54 5.22
CA ASP A 130 10.88 13.01 5.90
C ASP A 130 11.07 11.54 6.31
N PHE A 131 11.69 10.74 5.45
CA PHE A 131 11.98 9.36 5.78
C PHE A 131 13.07 9.22 6.85
N ARG A 132 14.09 10.12 6.82
CA ARG A 132 15.10 10.21 7.86
C ARG A 132 14.46 10.44 9.24
N VAL A 133 13.53 11.41 9.36
CA VAL A 133 12.84 11.70 10.62
C VAL A 133 12.14 10.46 11.18
N ILE A 134 11.49 9.66 10.32
CA ILE A 134 10.86 8.41 10.73
C ILE A 134 11.89 7.43 11.30
N LEU A 135 13.02 7.23 10.60
CA LEU A 135 14.07 6.34 11.07
C LEU A 135 14.66 6.81 12.40
N GLU A 136 15.02 8.09 12.52
CA GLU A 136 15.59 8.67 13.75
C GLU A 136 14.64 8.54 14.94
N ARG A 137 13.34 8.81 14.74
CA ARG A 137 12.35 8.67 15.82
C ARG A 137 12.23 7.23 16.30
N LEU A 138 12.14 6.28 15.40
CA LEU A 138 12.01 4.87 15.76
C LEU A 138 13.30 4.31 16.38
N THR A 139 14.48 4.62 15.81
CA THR A 139 15.75 4.14 16.36
C THR A 139 16.09 4.76 17.71
N SER A 140 15.74 6.03 17.95
CA SER A 140 15.91 6.68 19.27
C SER A 140 15.07 6.05 20.38
N LEU A 141 13.94 5.39 20.03
CA LEU A 141 13.13 4.61 20.95
C LEU A 141 13.66 3.19 21.19
N GLY A 142 14.78 2.83 20.55
CA GLY A 142 15.45 1.54 20.71
C GLY A 142 14.99 0.46 19.71
N TYR A 143 14.20 0.82 18.69
CA TYR A 143 13.81 -0.11 17.66
C TYR A 143 14.93 -0.34 16.63
N ILE A 144 15.03 -1.58 16.16
CA ILE A 144 15.72 -1.92 14.92
C ILE A 144 14.69 -1.81 13.80
N VAL A 145 15.00 -0.98 12.79
CA VAL A 145 14.07 -0.63 11.72
C VAL A 145 14.55 -1.21 10.41
N SER A 146 13.75 -2.04 9.77
CA SER A 146 13.97 -2.45 8.39
C SER A 146 12.90 -1.83 7.48
N TRP A 147 13.24 -1.57 6.20
CA TRP A 147 12.26 -1.15 5.21
C TRP A 147 12.50 -1.84 3.87
N ARG A 148 11.43 -2.07 3.13
CA ARG A 148 11.47 -2.63 1.78
C ARG A 148 10.36 -2.07 0.92
N VAL A 149 10.67 -1.70 -0.32
CA VAL A 149 9.67 -1.43 -1.33
C VAL A 149 9.15 -2.76 -1.87
N MET A 150 7.83 -2.95 -1.83
CA MET A 150 7.16 -4.15 -2.34
C MET A 150 6.06 -3.75 -3.32
N ASN A 151 5.93 -4.52 -4.41
CA ASN A 151 4.91 -4.27 -5.43
C ASN A 151 3.85 -5.38 -5.40
N SER A 152 2.61 -5.00 -5.10
CA SER A 152 1.49 -5.93 -4.88
C SER A 152 1.28 -6.95 -6.00
N ARG A 153 1.66 -6.63 -7.25
CA ARG A 153 1.57 -7.55 -8.40
C ARG A 153 2.31 -8.87 -8.21
N PHE A 154 3.30 -8.89 -7.34
CA PHE A 154 4.13 -10.07 -7.06
C PHE A 154 3.66 -10.88 -5.86
N PHE A 155 2.58 -10.43 -5.22
CA PHE A 155 2.01 -11.04 -4.01
C PHE A 155 0.60 -11.61 -4.22
N GLY A 156 0.09 -11.61 -5.45
CA GLY A 156 -1.25 -12.13 -5.78
C GLY A 156 -2.33 -11.07 -5.93
N ALA A 157 -1.97 -9.78 -5.99
CA ALA A 157 -2.89 -8.72 -6.35
C ALA A 157 -2.64 -8.29 -7.81
N PRO A 158 -3.65 -8.32 -8.70
CA PRO A 158 -3.44 -8.06 -10.13
C PRO A 158 -3.28 -6.57 -10.45
N GLN A 159 -2.52 -5.83 -9.65
CA GLN A 159 -2.20 -4.41 -9.88
C GLN A 159 -0.74 -4.09 -9.57
N SER A 160 -0.17 -3.14 -10.30
CA SER A 160 1.13 -2.58 -9.96
C SER A 160 0.97 -1.45 -8.94
N ARG A 161 1.20 -1.79 -7.67
CA ARG A 161 1.10 -0.87 -6.52
C ARG A 161 2.36 -0.98 -5.66
N PRO A 162 3.46 -0.30 -6.02
CA PRO A 162 4.65 -0.26 -5.19
C PRO A 162 4.38 0.59 -3.93
N ARG A 163 4.77 0.04 -2.76
CA ARG A 163 4.68 0.70 -1.45
C ARG A 163 5.94 0.40 -0.64
N VAL A 164 6.33 1.34 0.21
CA VAL A 164 7.35 1.11 1.22
C VAL A 164 6.70 0.58 2.48
N PHE A 165 7.16 -0.58 2.92
CA PHE A 165 6.82 -1.15 4.22
C PHE A 165 8.01 -0.95 5.15
N ILE A 166 7.73 -0.54 6.38
CA ILE A 166 8.72 -0.24 7.42
C ILE A 166 8.35 -1.09 8.63
N CYS A 167 9.24 -1.98 9.03
CA CYS A 167 9.04 -2.80 10.23
C CYS A 167 10.06 -2.37 11.28
N ALA A 168 9.57 -1.83 12.39
CA ALA A 168 10.37 -1.52 13.56
C ALA A 168 10.08 -2.55 14.65
N ALA A 169 11.09 -3.20 15.18
CA ALA A 169 10.95 -4.18 16.25
C ALA A 169 12.03 -3.99 17.30
N LEU A 170 11.70 -4.24 18.57
CA LEU A 170 12.65 -4.23 19.68
C LEU A 170 13.66 -5.38 19.61
N ASN A 171 13.43 -6.33 18.70
CA ASN A 171 14.31 -7.44 18.38
C ASN A 171 14.65 -7.43 16.88
N GLY A 172 15.95 -7.34 16.54
CA GLY A 172 16.44 -7.24 15.17
C GLY A 172 16.05 -8.42 14.28
N SER A 173 16.04 -9.63 14.82
CA SER A 173 15.61 -10.83 14.06
C SER A 173 14.17 -10.72 13.57
N ILE A 174 13.28 -10.11 14.39
CA ILE A 174 11.87 -9.91 14.01
C ILE A 174 11.77 -8.87 12.90
N SER A 175 12.45 -7.72 13.04
CA SER A 175 12.46 -6.67 12.03
C SER A 175 12.95 -7.19 10.67
N LEU A 176 14.11 -7.84 10.64
CA LEU A 176 14.71 -8.38 9.42
C LEU A 176 13.86 -9.49 8.80
N ALA A 177 13.46 -10.49 9.59
CA ALA A 177 12.70 -11.64 9.10
C ALA A 177 11.32 -11.27 8.55
N SER A 178 10.74 -10.15 8.98
CA SER A 178 9.43 -9.69 8.49
C SER A 178 9.46 -9.29 7.01
N LEU A 179 10.53 -8.61 6.56
CA LEU A 179 10.62 -8.02 5.24
C LEU A 179 11.62 -8.73 4.31
N TYR A 180 12.64 -9.41 4.86
CA TYR A 180 13.70 -10.05 4.07
C TYR A 180 13.62 -11.57 4.15
N GLU A 181 14.02 -12.24 3.08
CA GLU A 181 14.02 -13.70 2.93
C GLU A 181 15.44 -14.22 3.02
N LYS A 182 15.62 -15.44 3.58
CA LYS A 182 16.92 -16.15 3.58
C LYS A 182 17.28 -16.70 2.21
N GLU A 183 16.33 -16.73 1.28
CA GLU A 183 16.54 -17.09 -0.12
C GLU A 183 16.72 -15.82 -0.96
N LYS A 184 17.67 -15.83 -1.91
CA LYS A 184 17.90 -14.70 -2.82
C LYS A 184 16.67 -14.43 -3.68
N GLY A 185 16.19 -13.18 -3.68
CA GLY A 185 15.06 -12.75 -4.49
C GLY A 185 15.37 -12.84 -5.99
N LYS A 186 14.33 -13.09 -6.79
CA LYS A 186 14.43 -13.05 -8.25
C LYS A 186 14.07 -11.66 -8.75
N HIS A 187 14.99 -11.03 -9.47
CA HIS A 187 14.64 -9.84 -10.25
C HIS A 187 13.65 -10.24 -11.36
N VAL A 188 12.43 -9.79 -11.26
CA VAL A 188 11.43 -9.97 -12.33
C VAL A 188 11.76 -8.97 -13.44
N LYS A 189 12.33 -9.47 -14.54
CA LYS A 189 12.56 -8.69 -15.75
C LYS A 189 11.20 -8.40 -16.41
N ASN A 190 11.08 -7.25 -17.11
CA ASN A 190 9.91 -6.87 -17.93
C ASN A 190 8.61 -6.50 -17.18
N ILE A 191 8.71 -5.60 -16.22
CA ILE A 191 7.53 -5.02 -15.54
C ILE A 191 6.52 -4.42 -16.54
N ARG A 192 6.96 -3.92 -17.69
CA ARG A 192 6.10 -3.30 -18.72
C ARG A 192 5.22 -4.29 -19.47
N GLU A 193 5.62 -5.54 -19.63
CA GLU A 193 4.86 -6.54 -20.41
C GLU A 193 3.46 -6.76 -19.84
N GLY A 194 3.28 -6.80 -18.53
CA GLY A 194 1.97 -7.00 -17.91
C GLY A 194 0.94 -5.91 -18.22
N PHE A 195 1.38 -4.71 -18.65
CA PHE A 195 0.50 -3.62 -19.09
C PHE A 195 0.19 -3.67 -20.60
N LEU A 196 0.91 -4.48 -21.35
CA LEU A 196 0.77 -4.61 -22.81
C LEU A 196 0.10 -5.92 -23.20
N ASN A 197 0.27 -6.97 -22.40
CA ASN A 197 -0.35 -8.27 -22.64
C ASN A 197 -1.87 -8.17 -22.52
N ILE A 198 -2.57 -8.75 -23.46
CA ILE A 198 -4.03 -8.71 -23.52
C ILE A 198 -4.59 -10.00 -22.91
N SER A 199 -5.39 -9.84 -21.86
CA SER A 199 -6.27 -10.89 -21.34
C SER A 199 -7.69 -10.66 -21.86
N HIS A 200 -8.30 -11.69 -22.39
CA HIS A 200 -9.64 -11.67 -22.99
C HIS A 200 -10.57 -12.66 -22.27
N CYS A 201 -11.74 -12.17 -21.89
CA CYS A 201 -12.84 -13.02 -21.41
C CYS A 201 -13.77 -13.37 -22.59
N ILE A 202 -13.74 -14.60 -23.06
CA ILE A 202 -14.54 -15.06 -24.20
C ILE A 202 -16.04 -14.86 -23.95
N HIS A 203 -16.53 -15.11 -22.74
CA HIS A 203 -17.96 -15.05 -22.40
C HIS A 203 -18.52 -13.62 -22.40
N SER A 204 -17.76 -12.64 -21.91
CA SER A 204 -18.23 -11.25 -21.83
C SER A 204 -17.69 -10.36 -22.94
N GLY A 205 -16.70 -10.81 -23.71
CA GLY A 205 -15.97 -9.99 -24.68
C GLY A 205 -15.01 -8.96 -24.05
N ALA A 206 -14.87 -8.96 -22.73
CA ALA A 206 -14.02 -8.01 -22.01
C ALA A 206 -12.54 -8.22 -22.34
N LYS A 207 -11.82 -7.14 -22.63
CA LYS A 207 -10.37 -7.09 -22.89
C LYS A 207 -9.72 -6.16 -21.88
N VAL A 208 -8.73 -6.66 -21.16
CA VAL A 208 -7.93 -5.90 -20.17
C VAL A 208 -6.47 -6.25 -20.28
N ALA A 209 -5.60 -5.39 -19.77
CA ALA A 209 -4.20 -5.75 -19.56
C ALA A 209 -4.07 -6.83 -18.48
N ASP A 210 -2.97 -7.57 -18.44
CA ASP A 210 -2.73 -8.59 -17.40
C ASP A 210 -2.68 -7.96 -16.00
N VAL A 211 -2.23 -6.70 -15.90
CA VAL A 211 -2.01 -5.99 -14.64
C VAL A 211 -2.72 -4.63 -14.66
N ALA A 212 -3.47 -4.33 -13.62
CA ALA A 212 -4.08 -3.02 -13.42
C ALA A 212 -3.03 -1.95 -13.04
N TYR A 213 -3.29 -0.70 -13.43
CA TYR A 213 -2.64 0.45 -12.81
C TYR A 213 -3.02 0.56 -11.33
N CYS A 214 -2.16 1.22 -10.55
CA CYS A 214 -2.41 1.46 -9.14
C CYS A 214 -3.76 2.16 -8.89
N LEU A 215 -4.63 1.54 -8.12
CA LEU A 215 -5.87 2.19 -7.68
C LEU A 215 -5.54 3.44 -6.85
N ALA A 216 -6.20 4.53 -7.19
CA ALA A 216 -6.12 5.79 -6.47
C ALA A 216 -7.49 6.16 -5.88
N ALA A 217 -7.52 6.97 -4.85
CA ALA A 217 -8.76 7.50 -4.24
C ALA A 217 -9.71 8.20 -5.26
N THR A 218 -9.16 8.61 -6.40
CA THR A 218 -9.90 9.24 -7.50
C THR A 218 -10.24 8.28 -8.65
N SER A 219 -10.08 6.96 -8.48
CA SER A 219 -10.28 5.97 -9.56
C SER A 219 -11.71 5.96 -10.13
N GLY A 220 -12.71 6.37 -9.33
CA GLY A 220 -14.09 6.54 -9.79
C GLY A 220 -14.36 7.80 -10.63
N ARG A 221 -13.38 8.68 -10.84
CA ARG A 221 -13.56 9.98 -11.52
C ARG A 221 -12.65 10.13 -12.75
N HIS A 222 -13.08 10.91 -13.74
CA HIS A 222 -12.22 11.32 -14.85
C HIS A 222 -11.35 12.51 -14.42
N THR A 223 -10.05 12.32 -14.25
CA THR A 223 -9.14 13.31 -13.61
C THR A 223 -8.00 13.80 -14.52
N GLY A 224 -8.08 13.56 -15.82
CA GLY A 224 -7.01 13.98 -16.75
C GLY A 224 -5.77 13.07 -16.75
N THR A 225 -5.71 12.05 -15.90
CA THR A 225 -4.66 11.02 -15.91
C THR A 225 -5.18 9.67 -16.41
N ASP A 226 -6.11 9.72 -17.37
CA ASP A 226 -6.79 8.53 -17.90
C ASP A 226 -5.83 7.49 -18.50
N TRP A 227 -4.68 7.93 -19.02
CA TRP A 227 -3.62 7.07 -19.54
C TRP A 227 -2.96 6.15 -18.48
N SER A 228 -3.10 6.46 -17.20
CA SER A 228 -2.61 5.68 -16.06
C SER A 228 -3.74 5.02 -15.27
N ARG A 229 -4.92 4.88 -15.85
CA ARG A 229 -6.09 4.24 -15.27
C ARG A 229 -6.42 2.94 -15.97
N THR A 230 -7.02 2.04 -15.25
CA THR A 230 -7.49 0.77 -15.79
C THR A 230 -8.95 0.90 -16.20
N TYR A 231 -9.23 0.57 -17.46
CA TYR A 231 -10.55 0.44 -18.03
C TYR A 231 -10.75 -0.98 -18.55
N VAL A 232 -11.99 -1.42 -18.57
CA VAL A 232 -12.39 -2.65 -19.23
C VAL A 232 -12.95 -2.28 -20.61
N SER A 233 -12.33 -2.79 -21.66
CA SER A 233 -12.71 -2.51 -23.04
C SER A 233 -13.45 -3.70 -23.67
N TYR A 234 -14.40 -3.39 -24.52
CA TYR A 234 -15.13 -4.30 -25.37
C TYR A 234 -14.93 -3.85 -26.83
N ASP A 235 -15.57 -4.51 -27.79
CA ASP A 235 -15.35 -4.14 -29.21
C ASP A 235 -15.77 -2.71 -29.56
N SER A 236 -16.83 -2.18 -28.93
CA SER A 236 -17.33 -0.82 -29.18
C SER A 236 -17.91 -0.16 -27.92
N ALA A 237 -17.49 -0.61 -26.74
CA ALA A 237 -17.85 -0.05 -25.45
C ALA A 237 -16.64 -0.08 -24.52
N VAL A 238 -16.63 0.84 -23.56
CA VAL A 238 -15.58 0.94 -22.54
C VAL A 238 -16.25 1.26 -21.21
N ARG A 239 -15.79 0.67 -20.14
CA ARG A 239 -16.26 1.00 -18.79
C ARG A 239 -15.14 1.14 -17.78
N ARG A 240 -15.44 1.79 -16.68
CA ARG A 240 -14.59 1.77 -15.48
C ARG A 240 -14.67 0.41 -14.81
N MET A 241 -13.69 0.05 -14.00
CA MET A 241 -13.83 -1.06 -13.06
C MET A 241 -14.91 -0.72 -12.03
N THR A 242 -15.72 -1.72 -11.66
CA THR A 242 -16.69 -1.59 -10.57
C THR A 242 -15.97 -1.53 -9.21
N PRO A 243 -16.60 -1.01 -8.13
CA PRO A 243 -16.04 -1.11 -6.79
C PRO A 243 -15.72 -2.54 -6.37
N LYS A 244 -16.54 -3.51 -6.75
CA LYS A 244 -16.34 -4.93 -6.49
C LYS A 244 -15.11 -5.50 -7.19
N GLU A 245 -14.84 -5.10 -8.43
CA GLU A 245 -13.59 -5.44 -9.12
C GLU A 245 -12.38 -4.79 -8.44
N CYS A 246 -12.53 -3.55 -7.97
CA CYS A 246 -11.49 -2.85 -7.22
C CYS A 246 -11.17 -3.52 -5.87
N GLU A 247 -12.17 -4.10 -5.20
CA GLU A 247 -11.97 -4.95 -4.01
C GLU A 247 -11.08 -6.15 -4.35
N GLY A 248 -11.42 -6.88 -5.42
CA GLY A 248 -10.60 -8.01 -5.89
C GLY A 248 -9.18 -7.60 -6.27
N VAL A 249 -9.00 -6.44 -6.91
CA VAL A 249 -7.68 -5.88 -7.26
C VAL A 249 -6.83 -5.58 -6.02
N GLN A 250 -7.44 -5.17 -4.90
CA GLN A 250 -6.75 -4.94 -3.63
C GLN A 250 -6.62 -6.21 -2.78
N GLY A 251 -7.29 -7.30 -3.17
CA GLY A 251 -7.28 -8.57 -2.45
C GLY A 251 -8.27 -8.65 -1.29
N PHE A 252 -9.29 -7.79 -1.28
CA PHE A 252 -10.43 -7.91 -0.37
C PHE A 252 -11.45 -8.93 -0.90
N PRO A 253 -12.26 -9.53 -0.02
CA PRO A 253 -13.45 -10.25 -0.41
C PRO A 253 -14.42 -9.39 -1.24
N LEU A 254 -15.22 -10.02 -2.07
CA LEU A 254 -16.23 -9.31 -2.87
C LEU A 254 -17.31 -8.69 -1.97
N ASN A 255 -17.73 -7.49 -2.31
CA ASN A 255 -18.69 -6.67 -1.55
C ASN A 255 -18.20 -6.23 -0.16
N TRP A 256 -16.91 -6.29 0.10
CA TRP A 256 -16.30 -5.87 1.35
C TRP A 256 -16.68 -4.45 1.77
N THR A 257 -16.73 -3.54 0.80
CA THR A 257 -17.04 -2.12 1.02
C THR A 257 -18.50 -1.77 0.80
N LEU A 258 -19.39 -2.76 0.67
CA LEU A 258 -20.82 -2.56 0.50
C LEU A 258 -21.50 -2.70 1.88
N PRO A 259 -21.91 -1.61 2.56
CA PRO A 259 -22.54 -1.68 3.87
C PRO A 259 -23.86 -2.46 3.81
N LEU A 260 -24.05 -3.40 4.75
CA LEU A 260 -25.23 -4.28 4.83
C LEU A 260 -26.54 -3.49 5.07
N TYR A 261 -26.46 -2.38 5.80
CA TYR A 261 -27.60 -1.56 6.23
C TYR A 261 -27.57 -0.15 5.65
N SER A 262 -27.11 0.02 4.41
CA SER A 262 -27.18 1.33 3.76
C SER A 262 -28.60 1.58 3.25
N SER A 263 -29.24 2.64 3.74
CA SER A 263 -30.49 3.20 3.16
C SER A 263 -30.22 3.94 1.84
N ALA A 264 -28.95 4.26 1.55
CA ALA A 264 -28.56 4.88 0.30
C ALA A 264 -28.58 3.84 -0.83
N LYS A 265 -29.02 4.26 -2.02
CA LYS A 265 -28.87 3.44 -3.22
C LYS A 265 -27.38 3.16 -3.44
N SER A 266 -27.03 1.96 -3.93
CA SER A 266 -25.64 1.57 -4.19
C SER A 266 -24.86 2.59 -5.05
N GLU A 267 -25.55 3.38 -5.84
CA GLU A 267 -25.01 4.47 -6.67
C GLU A 267 -24.38 5.59 -5.85
N ASP A 268 -24.99 5.95 -4.70
CA ASP A 268 -24.58 7.10 -3.90
C ASP A 268 -23.28 6.85 -3.13
N ILE A 269 -22.95 5.58 -2.85
CA ILE A 269 -21.77 5.22 -2.06
C ILE A 269 -20.56 4.79 -2.90
N ASP A 270 -20.70 4.64 -4.21
CA ASP A 270 -19.59 4.18 -5.06
C ASP A 270 -18.37 5.11 -4.99
N SER A 271 -18.61 6.43 -4.88
CA SER A 271 -17.52 7.40 -4.73
C SER A 271 -16.71 7.18 -3.44
N GLU A 272 -17.39 6.86 -2.34
CA GLU A 272 -16.77 6.54 -1.04
C GLU A 272 -16.01 5.20 -1.11
N ARG A 273 -16.60 4.20 -1.78
CA ARG A 273 -15.97 2.88 -2.01
C ARG A 273 -14.66 3.03 -2.79
N TYR A 274 -14.68 3.74 -3.94
CA TYR A 274 -13.46 4.00 -4.71
C TYR A 274 -12.41 4.76 -3.91
N HIS A 275 -12.85 5.77 -3.13
CA HIS A 275 -11.95 6.54 -2.30
C HIS A 275 -11.27 5.66 -1.23
N ALA A 276 -12.04 4.87 -0.52
CA ALA A 276 -11.56 4.00 0.53
C ALA A 276 -10.62 2.90 -0.03
N LEU A 277 -11.01 2.25 -1.14
CA LEU A 277 -10.20 1.23 -1.83
C LEU A 277 -8.88 1.79 -2.38
N GLY A 278 -8.90 3.03 -2.90
CA GLY A 278 -7.68 3.70 -3.37
C GLY A 278 -6.68 4.01 -2.27
N ASN A 279 -7.16 4.27 -1.05
CA ASN A 279 -6.33 4.53 0.13
C ASN A 279 -5.91 3.25 0.86
N ALA A 280 -6.63 2.13 0.67
CA ALA A 280 -6.34 0.88 1.35
C ALA A 280 -4.99 0.27 0.96
N VAL A 281 -4.41 -0.51 1.86
CA VAL A 281 -3.27 -1.39 1.57
C VAL A 281 -3.71 -2.57 0.70
N ALA A 282 -2.80 -3.12 -0.08
CA ALA A 282 -3.04 -4.38 -0.77
C ALA A 282 -2.93 -5.55 0.23
N VAL A 283 -4.06 -6.19 0.52
CA VAL A 283 -4.17 -7.26 1.53
C VAL A 283 -3.13 -8.36 1.35
N PRO A 284 -2.86 -8.89 0.13
CA PRO A 284 -1.91 -9.99 -0.05
C PRO A 284 -0.46 -9.66 0.34
N VAL A 285 -0.04 -8.40 0.19
CA VAL A 285 1.31 -7.97 0.62
C VAL A 285 1.40 -7.97 2.14
N VAL A 286 0.42 -7.38 2.80
CA VAL A 286 0.37 -7.33 4.28
C VAL A 286 0.24 -8.74 4.86
N GLU A 287 -0.56 -9.60 4.25
CA GLU A 287 -0.71 -11.00 4.67
C GLU A 287 0.61 -11.78 4.56
N TRP A 288 1.40 -11.53 3.50
CA TRP A 288 2.72 -12.12 3.36
C TRP A 288 3.65 -11.68 4.50
N ILE A 289 3.66 -10.38 4.86
CA ILE A 289 4.44 -9.86 5.98
C ILE A 289 3.93 -10.44 7.31
N ALA A 290 2.62 -10.44 7.54
CA ALA A 290 2.00 -10.92 8.77
C ALA A 290 2.26 -12.42 9.03
N LYS A 291 2.22 -13.26 8.00
CA LYS A 291 2.59 -14.68 8.11
C LYS A 291 4.05 -14.88 8.54
N ARG A 292 4.96 -14.04 8.04
CA ARG A 292 6.38 -14.07 8.41
C ARG A 292 6.57 -13.59 9.85
N LEU A 293 5.90 -12.49 10.23
CA LEU A 293 5.86 -12.01 11.61
C LEU A 293 5.33 -13.09 12.55
N HIS A 294 4.20 -13.73 12.21
CA HIS A 294 3.64 -14.80 13.02
C HIS A 294 4.63 -15.96 13.22
N LYS A 295 5.33 -16.36 12.16
CA LYS A 295 6.33 -17.41 12.22
C LYS A 295 7.49 -17.04 13.15
N VAL A 296 8.13 -15.87 12.95
CA VAL A 296 9.29 -15.46 13.75
C VAL A 296 8.91 -15.21 15.22
N LEU A 297 7.74 -14.64 15.50
CA LEU A 297 7.23 -14.43 16.85
C LEU A 297 6.97 -15.76 17.57
N LYS A 298 6.53 -16.78 16.86
CA LYS A 298 6.34 -18.13 17.40
C LYS A 298 7.67 -18.83 17.69
N ASP A 299 8.67 -18.65 16.81
CA ASP A 299 9.97 -19.31 16.92
C ASP A 299 10.88 -18.63 17.96
N SER A 300 10.70 -17.33 18.22
CA SER A 300 11.54 -16.54 19.14
C SER A 300 11.28 -16.76 20.64
N ASN A 301 10.51 -17.77 21.02
CA ASN A 301 10.29 -18.18 22.42
C ASN A 301 10.12 -17.01 23.41
N THR A 302 9.25 -16.06 23.09
CA THR A 302 8.78 -14.95 23.95
C THR A 302 9.78 -13.86 24.38
N ASN A 303 11.01 -13.86 23.92
CA ASN A 303 11.92 -12.74 24.20
C ASN A 303 11.83 -11.69 23.09
N TYR A 304 10.77 -10.85 23.12
CA TYR A 304 10.58 -9.74 22.18
C TYR A 304 11.56 -8.59 22.39
N ILE A 305 12.23 -8.59 23.53
CA ILE A 305 13.21 -7.59 23.96
C ILE A 305 14.56 -8.29 23.98
N ASN A 306 15.20 -8.43 22.84
CA ASN A 306 16.60 -8.81 22.86
C ASN A 306 17.42 -7.61 22.40
N THR A 307 18.21 -7.15 23.32
CA THR A 307 19.16 -6.07 23.15
C THR A 307 20.05 -6.26 21.93
N ASN A 308 20.33 -5.20 21.29
CA ASN A 308 21.29 -4.76 20.25
C ASN A 308 22.56 -5.62 19.98
N SER A 309 22.64 -6.87 20.38
CA SER A 309 23.79 -7.71 20.14
C SER A 309 23.77 -8.17 18.68
N ASN A 310 24.55 -7.45 17.86
CA ASN A 310 25.00 -7.92 16.56
C ASN A 310 23.96 -7.93 15.41
N VAL A 311 23.25 -6.80 15.20
CA VAL A 311 22.34 -6.63 14.06
C VAL A 311 23.09 -6.87 12.75
N GLU A 312 24.34 -6.45 12.63
CA GLU A 312 25.19 -6.65 11.45
C GLU A 312 25.42 -8.14 11.15
N SER A 313 25.68 -8.96 12.17
CA SER A 313 25.78 -10.40 11.98
C SER A 313 24.46 -11.05 11.55
N MET A 314 23.32 -10.55 12.08
CA MET A 314 22.00 -11.03 11.63
C MET A 314 21.72 -10.66 10.18
N MET A 315 22.23 -9.52 9.69
CA MET A 315 22.07 -9.11 8.29
C MET A 315 22.75 -10.08 7.32
N LEU A 316 23.83 -10.74 7.71
CA LEU A 316 24.53 -11.72 6.89
C LEU A 316 23.68 -12.96 6.56
N ASP A 317 22.67 -13.26 7.35
CA ASP A 317 21.72 -14.35 7.08
C ASP A 317 20.79 -14.09 5.87
N TYR A 318 20.79 -12.87 5.32
CA TYR A 318 19.88 -12.44 4.28
C TYR A 318 20.65 -11.99 3.03
N PRO A 319 20.70 -12.79 1.97
CA PRO A 319 21.57 -12.56 0.81
C PRO A 319 21.19 -11.34 -0.05
N ASP A 320 19.99 -10.77 0.15
CA ASP A 320 19.58 -9.52 -0.50
C ASP A 320 19.93 -8.27 0.32
N ILE A 321 20.48 -8.47 1.54
CA ILE A 321 20.96 -7.39 2.41
C ILE A 321 22.48 -7.24 2.23
N LEU A 322 22.93 -5.99 2.22
CA LEU A 322 24.35 -5.64 2.03
C LEU A 322 24.95 -6.16 0.70
N PRO A 323 24.34 -5.91 -0.47
CA PRO A 323 25.04 -6.10 -1.71
C PRO A 323 26.25 -5.16 -1.79
N ASP A 324 27.17 -5.40 -2.72
CA ASP A 324 28.41 -4.64 -2.90
C ASP A 324 28.20 -3.12 -3.04
N ASP A 325 27.01 -2.68 -3.49
CA ASP A 325 26.61 -1.27 -3.63
C ASP A 325 25.81 -0.71 -2.43
N ALA A 326 25.78 -1.42 -1.30
CA ALA A 326 25.12 -0.93 -0.08
C ALA A 326 25.84 0.34 0.45
N ARG A 327 25.04 1.30 0.90
CA ARG A 327 25.55 2.54 1.47
C ARG A 327 25.40 2.50 2.99
N THR A 328 26.50 2.76 3.69
CA THR A 328 26.48 2.96 5.16
C THR A 328 26.42 4.45 5.45
N GLN A 329 25.51 4.87 6.32
CA GLN A 329 25.26 6.25 6.67
C GLN A 329 25.12 6.39 8.19
N VAL A 330 25.46 7.58 8.70
CA VAL A 330 25.24 7.97 10.10
C VAL A 330 24.08 8.94 10.12
N LEU A 331 22.96 8.58 10.73
CA LEU A 331 21.69 9.32 10.65
C LEU A 331 21.84 10.76 11.15
N SER A 332 22.49 10.98 12.31
CA SER A 332 22.70 12.30 12.89
C SER A 332 23.62 13.20 12.06
N LYS A 333 24.49 12.63 11.21
CA LYS A 333 25.44 13.36 10.34
C LYS A 333 24.93 13.59 8.92
N LEU A 334 23.74 13.11 8.58
CA LEU A 334 23.16 13.31 7.27
C LEU A 334 22.68 14.77 7.11
N HIS A 335 23.55 15.62 6.57
CA HIS A 335 23.21 16.99 6.15
C HIS A 335 22.74 16.97 4.69
N PHE A 336 21.46 17.06 4.49
CA PHE A 336 20.85 17.03 3.16
C PHE A 336 21.01 18.34 2.39
N ASP A 337 21.40 19.43 3.08
CA ASP A 337 21.55 20.76 2.50
C ASP A 337 22.92 20.99 1.81
N THR A 338 23.90 20.11 2.04
CA THR A 338 25.27 20.26 1.53
C THR A 338 25.62 19.34 0.38
N LEU A 339 24.73 18.47 -0.03
CA LEU A 339 24.94 17.65 -1.21
C LEU A 339 24.74 18.50 -2.45
N ASP A 340 25.84 18.67 -3.16
CA ASP A 340 26.01 19.29 -4.48
C ASP A 340 24.66 19.47 -5.22
N ASN A 341 24.31 20.66 -5.68
CA ASN A 341 23.04 21.13 -6.23
C ASN A 341 22.41 20.24 -7.33
N ASN A 342 23.05 19.13 -7.70
CA ASN A 342 22.62 18.19 -8.74
C ASN A 342 22.33 16.76 -8.25
N LYS A 343 22.61 16.38 -6.98
CA LYS A 343 22.33 15.02 -6.49
C LYS A 343 21.28 15.05 -5.36
N LYS A 344 20.01 14.97 -5.74
CA LYS A 344 18.92 14.75 -4.79
C LYS A 344 19.16 13.44 -4.03
N LEU A 345 19.29 13.50 -2.71
CA LEU A 345 19.39 12.29 -1.90
C LEU A 345 18.07 11.50 -2.04
N ARG A 346 18.21 10.24 -2.36
CA ARG A 346 17.12 9.31 -2.51
C ARG A 346 17.46 8.05 -1.73
N TRP A 347 16.61 7.70 -0.76
CA TRP A 347 16.70 6.41 -0.10
C TRP A 347 16.45 5.28 -1.11
N LEU A 348 17.17 4.18 -0.97
CA LEU A 348 17.05 3.01 -1.84
C LEU A 348 15.83 2.16 -1.45
N SER A 349 15.58 1.11 -2.24
CA SER A 349 14.37 0.28 -2.10
C SER A 349 14.34 -0.60 -0.86
N GLY A 350 15.46 -0.73 -0.15
CA GLY A 350 15.57 -1.47 1.11
C GLY A 350 16.63 -0.89 2.02
N GLY A 351 16.59 -1.29 3.28
CA GLY A 351 17.61 -0.91 4.26
C GLY A 351 17.28 -1.34 5.68
N VAL A 352 18.25 -1.09 6.56
CA VAL A 352 18.20 -1.39 7.99
C VAL A 352 18.82 -0.23 8.76
N ALA A 353 18.16 0.20 9.85
CA ALA A 353 18.67 1.25 10.73
C ALA A 353 18.55 0.82 12.19
N PHE A 354 19.56 1.14 12.99
CA PHE A 354 19.60 0.90 14.43
C PHE A 354 20.58 1.87 15.10
N GLY A 355 20.23 2.37 16.28
CA GLY A 355 20.99 3.44 16.91
C GLY A 355 21.12 4.64 15.94
N ASP A 356 22.34 5.07 15.65
CA ASP A 356 22.66 6.14 14.71
C ASP A 356 23.16 5.62 13.35
N VAL A 357 23.21 4.30 13.15
CA VAL A 357 23.72 3.68 11.92
C VAL A 357 22.57 3.26 11.01
N CYS A 358 22.76 3.47 9.72
CA CYS A 358 21.81 3.08 8.70
C CYS A 358 22.54 2.49 7.49
N TYR A 359 22.04 1.36 7.02
CA TYR A 359 22.42 0.71 5.77
C TYR A 359 21.27 0.81 4.78
N ASP A 360 21.46 1.41 3.60
CA ASP A 360 20.47 1.40 2.54
C ASP A 360 21.03 0.77 1.26
N PHE A 361 20.20 -0.02 0.59
CA PHE A 361 20.59 -0.84 -0.56
C PHE A 361 19.43 -1.06 -1.50
N LYS A 362 19.75 -1.53 -2.71
CA LYS A 362 18.71 -1.95 -3.67
C LYS A 362 18.28 -3.38 -3.38
N VAL A 363 16.98 -3.59 -3.31
CA VAL A 363 16.37 -4.90 -3.13
C VAL A 363 15.23 -5.07 -4.13
N PRO A 364 14.98 -6.31 -4.62
CA PRO A 364 13.82 -6.59 -5.47
C PRO A 364 12.50 -6.24 -4.77
N ASP A 365 11.55 -5.69 -5.54
CA ASP A 365 10.19 -5.39 -5.08
C ASP A 365 9.26 -6.62 -5.09
N ALA A 366 9.80 -7.78 -5.47
CA ALA A 366 9.16 -9.09 -5.47
C ALA A 366 9.76 -10.01 -4.39
N PRO A 367 8.99 -10.97 -3.84
CA PRO A 367 9.51 -12.02 -2.99
C PRO A 367 10.32 -13.04 -3.81
N SER A 368 11.05 -13.96 -3.14
CA SER A 368 11.80 -15.03 -3.80
C SER A 368 10.92 -15.95 -4.65
N LYS A 369 9.66 -16.13 -4.24
CA LYS A 369 8.62 -16.92 -4.93
C LYS A 369 7.40 -16.03 -5.23
N PRO A 370 7.42 -15.25 -6.34
CA PRO A 370 6.33 -14.36 -6.69
C PRO A 370 5.04 -15.12 -6.98
N LYS A 371 3.90 -14.61 -6.48
CA LYS A 371 2.56 -15.03 -6.85
C LYS A 371 1.98 -14.02 -7.83
N LEU A 372 1.80 -14.43 -9.08
CA LEU A 372 1.26 -13.59 -10.14
C LEU A 372 -0.21 -13.94 -10.38
N GLU A 373 -1.06 -12.92 -10.38
CA GLU A 373 -2.47 -13.02 -10.76
C GLU A 373 -2.74 -12.08 -11.94
N LYS A 374 -3.66 -12.48 -12.80
CA LYS A 374 -4.08 -11.67 -13.95
C LYS A 374 -5.34 -10.86 -13.61
N LEU A 375 -5.40 -9.63 -14.09
CA LEU A 375 -6.55 -8.74 -13.86
C LEU A 375 -7.88 -9.37 -14.30
N ILE A 376 -7.86 -10.14 -15.38
CA ILE A 376 -9.08 -10.78 -15.90
C ILE A 376 -9.75 -11.72 -14.90
N SER A 377 -9.01 -12.23 -13.89
CA SER A 377 -9.57 -13.13 -12.87
C SER A 377 -10.57 -12.43 -11.94
N VAL A 378 -10.43 -11.12 -11.76
CA VAL A 378 -11.30 -10.30 -10.89
C VAL A 378 -12.33 -9.49 -11.67
N ILE A 379 -12.30 -9.51 -13.00
CA ILE A 379 -13.26 -8.79 -13.86
C ILE A 379 -14.62 -9.50 -13.85
N GLU A 380 -15.66 -8.75 -13.57
CA GLU A 380 -17.04 -9.22 -13.60
C GLU A 380 -17.45 -9.58 -15.04
N LYS A 381 -18.14 -10.72 -15.20
CA LYS A 381 -18.43 -11.31 -16.50
C LYS A 381 -19.83 -11.01 -17.03
N ILE A 382 -20.78 -10.74 -16.12
CA ILE A 382 -22.20 -10.57 -16.43
C ILE A 382 -22.83 -9.50 -15.53
N ASN A 383 -23.97 -8.97 -15.95
CA ASN A 383 -24.82 -8.05 -15.16
C ASN A 383 -24.09 -6.78 -14.67
N ILE A 384 -23.30 -6.17 -15.54
CA ILE A 384 -22.64 -4.91 -15.24
C ILE A 384 -23.63 -3.76 -15.46
N ASP A 385 -23.82 -2.95 -14.44
CA ASP A 385 -24.66 -1.77 -14.48
C ASP A 385 -24.16 -0.74 -15.51
N ASP A 386 -25.07 -0.14 -16.28
CA ASP A 386 -24.79 0.80 -17.36
C ASP A 386 -24.07 2.07 -16.86
N ARG A 387 -24.23 2.45 -15.59
CA ARG A 387 -23.54 3.61 -14.97
C ARG A 387 -22.01 3.53 -14.99
N TYR A 388 -21.45 2.32 -15.13
CA TYR A 388 -20.01 2.14 -15.24
C TYR A 388 -19.49 2.36 -16.64
N PHE A 389 -20.35 2.26 -17.66
CA PHE A 389 -19.98 2.50 -19.05
C PHE A 389 -19.78 4.01 -19.31
N ILE A 390 -18.80 4.31 -20.14
CA ILE A 390 -18.50 5.69 -20.50
C ILE A 390 -19.28 6.11 -21.74
N SER A 391 -19.73 7.36 -21.75
CA SER A 391 -20.43 7.92 -22.91
C SER A 391 -19.51 8.20 -24.10
N PRO A 392 -20.03 8.35 -25.34
CA PRO A 392 -19.24 8.78 -26.49
C PRO A 392 -18.49 10.09 -26.24
N ASN A 393 -19.12 11.06 -25.57
CA ASN A 393 -18.48 12.33 -25.21
C ASN A 393 -17.30 12.14 -24.24
N ALA A 394 -17.44 11.25 -23.28
CA ALA A 394 -16.36 10.91 -22.34
C ALA A 394 -15.20 10.22 -23.05
N ALA A 395 -15.49 9.33 -24.02
CA ALA A 395 -14.48 8.65 -24.83
C ALA A 395 -13.66 9.67 -25.65
N GLU A 396 -14.32 10.61 -26.34
CA GLU A 396 -13.65 11.69 -27.07
C GLU A 396 -12.77 12.54 -26.14
N GLY A 397 -13.29 12.89 -24.95
CA GLY A 397 -12.54 13.65 -23.95
C GLY A 397 -11.28 12.91 -23.46
N ILE A 398 -11.34 11.59 -23.26
CA ILE A 398 -10.19 10.77 -22.90
C ILE A 398 -9.14 10.80 -24.02
N LEU A 399 -9.54 10.52 -25.26
CA LEU A 399 -8.64 10.51 -26.41
C LEU A 399 -7.91 11.85 -26.55
N ARG A 400 -8.64 12.97 -26.55
CA ARG A 400 -8.07 14.32 -26.62
C ARG A 400 -7.05 14.61 -25.52
N ARG A 401 -7.33 14.22 -24.25
CA ARG A 401 -6.40 14.44 -23.14
C ARG A 401 -5.15 13.57 -23.23
N VAL A 402 -5.29 12.35 -23.70
CA VAL A 402 -4.17 11.42 -23.89
C VAL A 402 -3.24 11.94 -24.99
N ASP A 403 -3.80 12.40 -26.12
CA ASP A 403 -3.04 12.97 -27.22
C ASP A 403 -2.34 14.27 -26.81
N SER A 404 -3.02 15.18 -26.11
CA SER A 404 -2.44 16.44 -25.64
C SER A 404 -1.27 16.26 -24.67
N GLN A 405 -1.19 15.10 -23.99
CA GLN A 405 -0.12 14.75 -23.08
C GLN A 405 0.95 13.85 -23.71
N ASN A 406 0.87 13.58 -25.01
CA ASN A 406 1.74 12.67 -25.76
C ASN A 406 1.87 11.31 -25.06
N ARG A 407 0.74 10.73 -24.62
CA ARG A 407 0.67 9.43 -23.95
C ARG A 407 0.05 8.37 -24.84
N LYS A 408 0.33 7.11 -24.53
CA LYS A 408 -0.24 5.96 -25.24
C LYS A 408 -1.16 5.18 -24.31
N LEU A 409 -2.31 4.78 -24.82
CA LEU A 409 -3.24 3.87 -24.16
C LEU A 409 -2.89 2.41 -24.47
N PHE A 410 -3.42 1.53 -23.65
CA PHE A 410 -3.49 0.10 -23.93
C PHE A 410 -4.24 -0.12 -25.26
N PRO A 411 -3.67 -0.86 -26.25
CA PRO A 411 -4.22 -0.89 -27.63
C PRO A 411 -5.70 -1.24 -27.71
N PRO A 412 -6.23 -2.31 -27.05
CA PRO A 412 -7.68 -2.60 -27.09
C PRO A 412 -8.54 -1.46 -26.52
N LEU A 413 -8.05 -0.73 -25.53
CA LEU A 413 -8.74 0.43 -24.98
C LEU A 413 -8.81 1.56 -25.98
N TYR A 414 -7.70 1.87 -26.67
CA TYR A 414 -7.65 2.91 -27.70
C TYR A 414 -8.63 2.61 -28.83
N GLU A 415 -8.62 1.38 -29.36
CA GLU A 415 -9.52 0.95 -30.43
C GLU A 415 -11.00 1.06 -30.04
N ALA A 416 -11.35 0.60 -28.81
CA ALA A 416 -12.70 0.68 -28.29
C ALA A 416 -13.17 2.13 -28.10
N LEU A 417 -12.31 3.02 -27.59
CA LEU A 417 -12.59 4.45 -27.44
C LEU A 417 -12.81 5.14 -28.79
N MET A 418 -11.98 4.83 -29.80
CA MET A 418 -12.12 5.35 -31.13
C MET A 418 -13.44 4.94 -31.82
N LYS A 419 -13.88 3.71 -31.62
CA LYS A 419 -15.18 3.24 -32.14
C LYS A 419 -16.34 3.86 -31.35
N LEU A 420 -16.22 3.99 -30.03
CA LEU A 420 -17.25 4.57 -29.18
C LEU A 420 -17.47 6.06 -29.45
N SER A 421 -16.39 6.84 -29.62
CA SER A 421 -16.48 8.29 -29.92
C SER A 421 -17.19 8.61 -31.24
N LYS A 422 -17.08 7.72 -32.24
CA LYS A 422 -17.76 7.89 -33.56
C LYS A 422 -19.28 7.69 -33.46
N LYS A 423 -19.82 6.98 -32.46
CA LYS A 423 -21.27 6.79 -32.28
C LYS A 423 -22.02 8.11 -32.01
N LYS A 424 -21.33 9.16 -31.60
CA LYS A 424 -21.91 10.51 -31.42
C LYS A 424 -22.42 11.16 -32.68
N ASN A 425 -21.88 10.79 -33.84
CA ASN A 425 -22.20 11.44 -35.14
C ASN A 425 -23.35 10.75 -35.89
N VAL A 426 -24.03 9.77 -35.26
CA VAL A 426 -25.10 8.95 -35.86
C VAL A 426 -26.46 9.14 -35.16
N ALA A 427 -26.52 9.98 -34.07
CA ALA A 427 -27.76 10.26 -33.33
C ALA A 427 -28.26 11.69 -33.55
#